data_3b1ebc42bbc09174e479c718be0e7519
#
_entry.id   3b1ebc42bbc09174e479c718be0e7519
#
_cell.length_a   1.000
_cell.length_b   1.000
_cell.length_c   1.000
_cell.angle_alpha   90.00
_cell.angle_beta   90.00
_cell.angle_gamma   90.00
#
_symmetry.space_group_name_H-M   'P 1'
#
loop_
_entity.id
_entity.type
_entity.pdbx_description
1 polymer ?
#
loop_
_entity_poly.entity_id
_entity_poly.type
_entity_poly.pdbx_seq_one_letter_code
_entity_poly.pdbx_strand_id
1 'polypeptide(L)'
;LPLANPAFLGAMLIALPALLLAWWLRQPLPHSGSAWAQGYARVEAQLSSPAYLYGFACWCLAWLLEITRSVPAAEAGQWPVPVFTDRVAGLLVMLAVVLSAALSMLLGLRARWAVATWPARATIGVLALGFVAQVVDGHRVLSTPAWAVWPIVLALHGWMLWQTDRWQAADAEGPSAQSAPRFGWFHAATAWLVTLLLADCLWSGIGKAELWRTSWAGVVLLVSAIAVLMLLALWAGRGNQPAARAALPWPLNPHAEAYYWLAALPLAVLVFGGALLAAVHSSGHTAPLPYIPLLNPTDLTLALALGGLVFWRRVLLAALPPPARSGGLTGRHALVALALLAFIVINTVWLRVAHHFFGVRWDASALFNSFVVQTGYAILWTLLALSMMVLAHRRVQRPLWLVGAGLLGVVVVKLLLIDLSNAGGAERIIAFIAVGVLMLVVGYFAPLPPKSPPKSPPKADAPAEPAAPPLAPSQPETLP
;
A
#
# COMPACT_ATOMS: atom_id res chain seq x y z
N LEU A 1 0.37 -24.65 -39.39
CA LEU A 1 1.29 -25.11 -38.33
C LEU A 1 1.67 -23.93 -37.44
N PRO A 2 1.76 -24.11 -36.11
CA PRO A 2 2.30 -23.12 -35.22
C PRO A 2 3.69 -22.65 -35.70
N LEU A 3 3.99 -21.36 -35.60
CA LEU A 3 5.24 -20.71 -36.04
C LEU A 3 5.52 -20.74 -37.54
N ALA A 4 4.93 -21.66 -38.29
CA ALA A 4 5.11 -21.84 -39.75
C ALA A 4 3.88 -21.35 -40.53
N ASN A 5 3.39 -20.17 -40.24
CA ASN A 5 2.29 -19.54 -40.94
C ASN A 5 2.69 -18.17 -41.53
N PRO A 6 2.05 -17.73 -42.64
CA PRO A 6 2.44 -16.49 -43.32
C PRO A 6 2.39 -15.23 -42.44
N ALA A 7 1.44 -15.17 -41.51
CA ALA A 7 1.28 -14.02 -40.63
C ALA A 7 2.44 -13.89 -39.64
N PHE A 8 2.84 -14.99 -38.98
CA PHE A 8 3.98 -14.99 -38.07
C PHE A 8 5.29 -14.74 -38.80
N LEU A 9 5.52 -15.45 -39.92
CA LEU A 9 6.71 -15.27 -40.73
C LEU A 9 6.80 -13.84 -41.29
N GLY A 10 5.69 -13.28 -41.77
CA GLY A 10 5.63 -11.89 -42.26
C GLY A 10 5.96 -10.87 -41.15
N ALA A 11 5.43 -11.05 -39.95
CA ALA A 11 5.74 -10.21 -38.79
C ALA A 11 7.23 -10.32 -38.38
N MET A 12 7.79 -11.52 -38.43
CA MET A 12 9.23 -11.74 -38.15
C MET A 12 10.13 -11.13 -39.21
N LEU A 13 9.71 -11.15 -40.50
CA LEU A 13 10.43 -10.48 -41.58
C LEU A 13 10.44 -8.94 -41.46
N ILE A 14 9.58 -8.37 -40.66
CA ILE A 14 9.61 -6.93 -40.29
C ILE A 14 10.42 -6.72 -39.02
N ALA A 15 10.17 -7.50 -37.98
CA ALA A 15 10.77 -7.34 -36.68
C ALA A 15 12.31 -7.55 -36.70
N LEU A 16 12.78 -8.65 -37.29
CA LEU A 16 14.20 -8.99 -37.30
C LEU A 16 15.06 -8.00 -38.06
N PRO A 17 14.72 -7.57 -39.33
CA PRO A 17 15.46 -6.55 -40.02
C PRO A 17 15.48 -5.21 -39.28
N ALA A 18 14.38 -4.81 -38.65
CA ALA A 18 14.30 -3.57 -37.84
C ALA A 18 15.26 -3.64 -36.64
N LEU A 19 15.31 -4.77 -35.94
CA LEU A 19 16.25 -4.98 -34.83
C LEU A 19 17.71 -5.01 -35.31
N LEU A 20 18.00 -5.65 -36.46
CA LEU A 20 19.34 -5.66 -37.07
C LEU A 20 19.74 -4.26 -37.54
N LEU A 21 18.83 -3.53 -38.17
CA LEU A 21 19.05 -2.14 -38.56
C LEU A 21 19.39 -1.27 -37.36
N ALA A 22 18.60 -1.38 -36.29
CA ALA A 22 18.84 -0.66 -35.04
C ALA A 22 20.22 -0.99 -34.45
N TRP A 23 20.64 -2.25 -34.53
CA TRP A 23 21.97 -2.69 -34.09
C TRP A 23 23.08 -2.05 -34.91
N TRP A 24 22.95 -1.98 -36.25
CA TRP A 24 23.94 -1.34 -37.12
C TRP A 24 24.02 0.16 -36.91
N LEU A 25 22.87 0.84 -36.82
CA LEU A 25 22.83 2.29 -36.61
C LEU A 25 23.37 2.72 -35.22
N ARG A 26 23.62 1.77 -34.32
CA ARG A 26 24.21 2.04 -32.99
C ARG A 26 25.64 2.61 -33.08
N GLN A 27 26.40 2.19 -34.07
CA GLN A 27 27.76 2.62 -34.30
C GLN A 27 27.86 3.21 -35.70
N PRO A 28 27.57 4.49 -35.85
CA PRO A 28 27.62 5.12 -37.16
C PRO A 28 29.04 5.05 -37.74
N LEU A 29 29.13 4.70 -39.00
CA LEU A 29 30.40 4.70 -39.71
C LEU A 29 30.91 6.13 -39.87
N PRO A 30 32.25 6.37 -39.82
CA PRO A 30 32.81 7.68 -40.06
C PRO A 30 32.51 8.10 -41.52
N HIS A 31 31.76 9.16 -41.67
CA HIS A 31 31.38 9.67 -43.00
C HIS A 31 32.34 10.76 -43.42
N SER A 32 33.21 10.45 -44.39
CA SER A 32 34.01 11.41 -45.11
C SER A 32 33.36 11.66 -46.47
N GLY A 33 32.93 12.88 -46.77
CA GLY A 33 32.31 13.15 -48.07
C GLY A 33 31.44 14.40 -48.11
N SER A 34 30.40 14.35 -48.94
CA SER A 34 29.51 15.51 -49.20
C SER A 34 28.77 16.02 -47.95
N ALA A 35 28.26 17.25 -48.00
CA ALA A 35 27.43 17.84 -46.93
C ALA A 35 26.22 17.00 -46.60
N TRP A 36 25.67 16.25 -47.56
CA TRP A 36 24.56 15.30 -47.35
C TRP A 36 24.99 14.11 -46.51
N ALA A 37 26.15 13.52 -46.75
CA ALA A 37 26.68 12.41 -45.96
C ALA A 37 26.94 12.82 -44.50
N GLN A 38 27.47 14.03 -44.28
CA GLN A 38 27.67 14.60 -42.94
C GLN A 38 26.35 14.93 -42.24
N GLY A 39 25.34 15.38 -42.99
CA GLY A 39 23.96 15.59 -42.47
C GLY A 39 23.34 14.30 -42.04
N TYR A 40 23.42 13.25 -42.85
CA TYR A 40 22.89 11.91 -42.54
C TYR A 40 23.58 11.30 -41.30
N ALA A 41 24.89 11.39 -41.19
CA ALA A 41 25.66 10.86 -40.05
C ALA A 41 25.19 11.42 -38.69
N ARG A 42 24.73 12.68 -38.67
CA ARG A 42 24.16 13.28 -37.42
C ARG A 42 22.83 12.67 -37.00
N VAL A 43 22.01 12.22 -37.95
CA VAL A 43 20.67 11.66 -37.69
C VAL A 43 20.75 10.14 -37.53
N GLU A 44 21.72 9.48 -38.17
CA GLU A 44 21.86 8.02 -38.20
C GLU A 44 21.85 7.39 -36.80
N ALA A 45 22.69 7.89 -35.90
CA ALA A 45 22.78 7.39 -34.54
C ALA A 45 21.45 7.57 -33.75
N GLN A 46 20.69 8.65 -34.06
CA GLN A 46 19.40 8.92 -33.41
C GLN A 46 18.32 7.94 -33.89
N LEU A 47 18.41 7.41 -35.09
CA LEU A 47 17.47 6.43 -35.65
C LEU A 47 17.59 5.05 -35.01
N SER A 48 18.70 4.72 -34.37
CA SER A 48 18.91 3.44 -33.69
C SER A 48 17.85 3.16 -32.64
N SER A 49 17.47 4.15 -31.80
CA SER A 49 16.50 3.98 -30.74
C SER A 49 15.08 3.73 -31.24
N PRO A 50 14.50 4.56 -32.13
CA PRO A 50 13.17 4.30 -32.65
C PRO A 50 13.10 3.03 -33.50
N ALA A 51 14.14 2.69 -34.26
CA ALA A 51 14.18 1.43 -35.02
C ALA A 51 14.16 0.21 -34.09
N TYR A 52 14.90 0.27 -32.96
CA TYR A 52 14.87 -0.78 -31.96
C TYR A 52 13.48 -0.96 -31.35
N LEU A 53 12.85 0.13 -30.89
CA LEU A 53 11.54 0.09 -30.26
C LEU A 53 10.47 -0.42 -31.23
N TYR A 54 10.53 0.02 -32.50
CA TYR A 54 9.65 -0.49 -33.54
C TYR A 54 9.83 -1.99 -33.77
N GLY A 55 11.08 -2.44 -33.95
CA GLY A 55 11.39 -3.87 -34.12
C GLY A 55 10.96 -4.72 -32.93
N PHE A 56 11.21 -4.23 -31.70
CA PHE A 56 10.78 -4.91 -30.47
C PHE A 56 9.25 -4.97 -30.34
N ALA A 57 8.53 -3.90 -30.69
CA ALA A 57 7.07 -3.89 -30.70
C ALA A 57 6.51 -4.89 -31.72
N CYS A 58 7.06 -4.93 -32.96
CA CYS A 58 6.70 -5.92 -33.97
C CYS A 58 6.97 -7.35 -33.51
N TRP A 59 8.10 -7.59 -32.83
CA TRP A 59 8.43 -8.87 -32.22
C TRP A 59 7.40 -9.30 -31.18
N CYS A 60 7.06 -8.42 -30.24
CA CYS A 60 6.02 -8.72 -29.23
C CYS A 60 4.65 -8.95 -29.87
N LEU A 61 4.28 -8.16 -30.88
CA LEU A 61 3.03 -8.33 -31.62
C LEU A 61 2.99 -9.65 -32.36
N ALA A 62 4.07 -10.09 -32.97
CA ALA A 62 4.16 -11.38 -33.63
C ALA A 62 3.89 -12.53 -32.65
N TRP A 63 4.51 -12.51 -31.46
CA TRP A 63 4.24 -13.50 -30.43
C TRP A 63 2.83 -13.42 -29.87
N LEU A 64 2.28 -12.23 -29.67
CA LEU A 64 0.89 -12.05 -29.25
C LEU A 64 -0.08 -12.71 -30.24
N LEU A 65 0.06 -12.40 -31.53
CA LEU A 65 -0.81 -12.95 -32.57
C LEU A 65 -0.65 -14.46 -32.74
N GLU A 66 0.58 -14.97 -32.62
CA GLU A 66 0.85 -16.39 -32.75
C GLU A 66 0.29 -17.20 -31.57
N ILE A 67 0.49 -16.72 -30.34
CA ILE A 67 -0.02 -17.40 -29.13
C ILE A 67 -1.55 -17.38 -29.13
N THR A 68 -2.18 -16.23 -29.38
CA THR A 68 -3.66 -16.14 -29.40
C THR A 68 -4.29 -16.99 -30.49
N ARG A 69 -3.56 -17.23 -31.59
CA ARG A 69 -4.01 -18.11 -32.69
C ARG A 69 -3.78 -19.59 -32.38
N SER A 70 -2.63 -19.91 -31.76
CA SER A 70 -2.19 -21.31 -31.58
C SER A 70 -2.67 -21.95 -30.28
N VAL A 71 -3.15 -21.14 -29.33
CA VAL A 71 -3.68 -21.55 -28.04
C VAL A 71 -5.14 -21.08 -27.91
N PRO A 72 -6.07 -21.64 -28.72
CA PRO A 72 -7.49 -21.31 -28.60
C PRO A 72 -8.04 -21.82 -27.28
N ALA A 73 -9.13 -21.18 -26.80
CA ALA A 73 -9.90 -21.73 -25.69
C ALA A 73 -10.42 -23.12 -26.07
N ALA A 74 -10.33 -24.05 -25.13
CA ALA A 74 -10.90 -25.39 -25.32
C ALA A 74 -12.43 -25.29 -25.41
N GLU A 75 -12.99 -25.78 -26.49
CA GLU A 75 -14.43 -26.02 -26.61
C GLU A 75 -14.74 -27.47 -26.31
N ALA A 76 -15.82 -27.74 -25.58
CA ALA A 76 -16.21 -29.08 -25.25
C ALA A 76 -16.44 -29.89 -26.54
N GLY A 77 -15.77 -31.04 -26.66
CA GLY A 77 -15.90 -31.95 -27.82
C GLY A 77 -14.94 -31.68 -28.97
N GLN A 78 -14.03 -30.74 -28.89
CA GLN A 78 -12.98 -30.54 -29.91
C GLN A 78 -11.92 -31.64 -29.88
N TRP A 79 -11.54 -32.10 -31.07
CA TRP A 79 -10.41 -33.03 -31.30
C TRP A 79 -9.41 -32.37 -32.27
N PRO A 80 -8.10 -32.37 -31.98
CA PRO A 80 -7.43 -32.96 -30.81
C PRO A 80 -7.71 -32.21 -29.52
N VAL A 81 -7.73 -32.92 -28.39
CA VAL A 81 -7.94 -32.33 -27.07
C VAL A 81 -6.85 -31.30 -26.82
N PRO A 82 -7.18 -30.01 -26.57
CA PRO A 82 -6.19 -29.00 -26.33
C PRO A 82 -5.41 -29.29 -25.05
N VAL A 83 -4.11 -28.94 -25.04
CA VAL A 83 -3.22 -29.15 -23.89
C VAL A 83 -3.71 -28.39 -22.66
N PHE A 84 -4.37 -27.27 -22.88
CA PHE A 84 -4.97 -26.46 -21.83
C PHE A 84 -6.48 -26.40 -22.03
N THR A 85 -7.22 -26.66 -20.96
CA THR A 85 -8.69 -26.64 -20.96
C THR A 85 -9.27 -25.23 -20.81
N ASP A 86 -8.44 -24.27 -20.39
CA ASP A 86 -8.85 -22.91 -20.06
C ASP A 86 -8.19 -21.88 -20.99
N ARG A 87 -8.71 -20.65 -20.98
CA ARG A 87 -8.18 -19.51 -21.74
C ARG A 87 -6.86 -19.02 -21.14
N VAL A 88 -5.74 -19.63 -21.52
CA VAL A 88 -4.40 -19.31 -20.99
C VAL A 88 -3.55 -18.47 -21.94
N ALA A 89 -4.09 -18.10 -23.11
CA ALA A 89 -3.35 -17.35 -24.13
C ALA A 89 -2.79 -16.01 -23.56
N GLY A 90 -3.59 -15.27 -22.81
CA GLY A 90 -3.15 -14.00 -22.19
C GLY A 90 -1.97 -14.19 -21.22
N LEU A 91 -1.99 -15.28 -20.45
CA LEU A 91 -0.90 -15.61 -19.51
C LEU A 91 0.40 -15.98 -20.25
N LEU A 92 0.30 -16.73 -21.35
CA LEU A 92 1.45 -17.09 -22.18
C LEU A 92 1.99 -15.89 -22.94
N VAL A 93 1.13 -14.98 -23.39
CA VAL A 93 1.56 -13.69 -23.99
C VAL A 93 2.33 -12.86 -22.97
N MET A 94 1.81 -12.73 -21.74
CA MET A 94 2.51 -12.04 -20.66
C MET A 94 3.90 -12.65 -20.43
N LEU A 95 4.00 -13.97 -20.34
CA LEU A 95 5.27 -14.69 -20.18
C LEU A 95 6.22 -14.41 -21.34
N ALA A 96 5.75 -14.50 -22.60
CA ALA A 96 6.55 -14.27 -23.79
C ALA A 96 7.09 -12.85 -23.86
N VAL A 97 6.27 -11.84 -23.53
CA VAL A 97 6.69 -10.42 -23.50
C VAL A 97 7.69 -10.17 -22.39
N VAL A 98 7.50 -10.73 -21.19
CA VAL A 98 8.44 -10.57 -20.06
C VAL A 98 9.78 -11.26 -20.38
N LEU A 99 9.76 -12.46 -20.96
CA LEU A 99 10.96 -13.15 -21.40
C LEU A 99 11.70 -12.35 -22.48
N SER A 100 10.97 -11.80 -23.45
CA SER A 100 11.54 -10.94 -24.50
C SER A 100 12.18 -9.68 -23.91
N ALA A 101 11.55 -9.06 -22.93
CA ALA A 101 12.10 -7.90 -22.21
C ALA A 101 13.36 -8.28 -21.41
N ALA A 102 13.39 -9.47 -20.79
CA ALA A 102 14.55 -9.97 -20.07
C ALA A 102 15.73 -10.25 -21.01
N LEU A 103 15.48 -10.86 -22.18
CA LEU A 103 16.49 -11.07 -23.21
C LEU A 103 17.01 -9.74 -23.77
N SER A 104 16.11 -8.78 -24.02
CA SER A 104 16.44 -7.41 -24.42
C SER A 104 17.33 -6.73 -23.38
N MET A 105 17.01 -6.83 -22.09
CA MET A 105 17.84 -6.32 -21.01
C MET A 105 19.22 -6.97 -20.99
N LEU A 106 19.31 -8.28 -21.16
CA LEU A 106 20.58 -9.01 -21.22
C LEU A 106 21.44 -8.55 -22.39
N LEU A 107 20.83 -8.33 -23.57
CA LEU A 107 21.50 -7.74 -24.74
C LEU A 107 22.01 -6.33 -24.43
N GLY A 108 21.16 -5.49 -23.82
CA GLY A 108 21.51 -4.13 -23.43
C GLY A 108 22.71 -4.07 -22.49
N LEU A 109 22.74 -4.96 -21.49
CA LEU A 109 23.85 -5.07 -20.54
C LEU A 109 25.16 -5.53 -21.22
N ARG A 110 25.11 -6.59 -22.05
CA ARG A 110 26.29 -7.13 -22.72
C ARG A 110 26.85 -6.18 -23.80
N ALA A 111 25.96 -5.53 -24.53
CA ALA A 111 26.34 -4.63 -25.63
C ALA A 111 26.53 -3.17 -25.15
N ARG A 112 26.34 -2.85 -23.88
CA ARG A 112 26.31 -1.48 -23.35
C ARG A 112 25.35 -0.57 -24.15
N TRP A 113 24.15 -1.09 -24.46
CA TRP A 113 23.17 -0.42 -25.31
C TRP A 113 21.94 -0.03 -24.51
N ALA A 114 21.86 1.24 -24.13
CA ALA A 114 20.84 1.75 -23.20
C ALA A 114 19.39 1.50 -23.68
N VAL A 115 19.09 1.67 -24.98
CA VAL A 115 17.74 1.48 -25.52
C VAL A 115 17.24 0.05 -25.35
N ALA A 116 18.11 -0.95 -25.45
CA ALA A 116 17.76 -2.34 -25.26
C ALA A 116 17.35 -2.65 -23.79
N THR A 117 17.64 -1.76 -22.84
CA THR A 117 17.15 -1.91 -21.45
C THR A 117 15.76 -1.31 -21.22
N TRP A 118 15.23 -0.51 -22.16
CA TRP A 118 13.96 0.21 -21.98
C TRP A 118 12.71 -0.71 -21.88
N PRO A 119 12.61 -1.83 -22.62
CA PRO A 119 11.49 -2.74 -22.48
C PRO A 119 11.28 -3.26 -21.06
N ALA A 120 12.35 -3.40 -20.27
CA ALA A 120 12.27 -3.80 -18.88
C ALA A 120 11.42 -2.85 -18.03
N ARG A 121 11.36 -1.56 -18.38
CA ARG A 121 10.53 -0.56 -17.68
C ARG A 121 9.04 -0.74 -17.93
N ALA A 122 8.64 -1.32 -19.05
CA ALA A 122 7.25 -1.57 -19.40
C ALA A 122 6.69 -2.84 -18.74
N THR A 123 7.55 -3.70 -18.16
CA THR A 123 7.13 -5.01 -17.65
C THR A 123 6.12 -4.93 -16.52
N ILE A 124 6.18 -3.92 -15.65
CA ILE A 124 5.17 -3.76 -14.59
C ILE A 124 3.76 -3.52 -15.19
N GLY A 125 3.66 -2.75 -16.28
CA GLY A 125 2.40 -2.56 -17.00
C GLY A 125 1.90 -3.84 -17.63
N VAL A 126 2.81 -4.64 -18.22
CA VAL A 126 2.50 -5.95 -18.80
C VAL A 126 1.98 -6.92 -17.74
N LEU A 127 2.63 -6.97 -16.57
CA LEU A 127 2.20 -7.81 -15.44
C LEU A 127 0.83 -7.38 -14.91
N ALA A 128 0.60 -6.06 -14.77
CA ALA A 128 -0.69 -5.54 -14.31
C ALA A 128 -1.82 -5.87 -15.31
N LEU A 129 -1.57 -5.68 -16.61
CA LEU A 129 -2.54 -6.06 -17.65
C LEU A 129 -2.78 -7.56 -17.69
N GLY A 130 -1.72 -8.38 -17.56
CA GLY A 130 -1.83 -9.83 -17.48
C GLY A 130 -2.66 -10.30 -16.29
N PHE A 131 -2.49 -9.66 -15.13
CA PHE A 131 -3.31 -9.93 -13.94
C PHE A 131 -4.78 -9.56 -14.18
N VAL A 132 -5.06 -8.38 -14.73
CA VAL A 132 -6.42 -7.94 -15.04
C VAL A 132 -7.08 -8.89 -16.05
N ALA A 133 -6.39 -9.22 -17.14
CA ALA A 133 -6.90 -10.15 -18.14
C ALA A 133 -7.24 -11.52 -17.52
N GLN A 134 -6.35 -12.06 -16.70
CA GLN A 134 -6.55 -13.31 -16.00
C GLN A 134 -7.79 -13.29 -15.10
N VAL A 135 -7.98 -12.22 -14.31
CA VAL A 135 -9.14 -12.06 -13.43
C VAL A 135 -10.44 -11.94 -14.22
N VAL A 136 -10.41 -11.17 -15.33
CA VAL A 136 -11.57 -11.01 -16.24
C VAL A 136 -11.96 -12.34 -16.88
N ASP A 137 -10.97 -13.17 -17.27
CA ASP A 137 -11.19 -14.52 -17.81
C ASP A 137 -11.65 -15.54 -16.75
N GLY A 138 -11.78 -15.12 -15.48
CA GLY A 138 -12.22 -15.98 -14.38
C GLY A 138 -11.12 -16.91 -13.82
N HIS A 139 -9.88 -16.74 -14.26
CA HIS A 139 -8.75 -17.54 -13.79
C HIS A 139 -8.15 -16.98 -12.50
N ARG A 140 -7.51 -17.87 -11.73
CA ARG A 140 -6.84 -17.51 -10.47
C ARG A 140 -5.34 -17.73 -10.55
N VAL A 141 -4.58 -16.99 -9.75
CA VAL A 141 -3.11 -17.11 -9.66
C VAL A 141 -2.68 -18.54 -9.31
N LEU A 142 -3.45 -19.23 -8.47
CA LEU A 142 -3.18 -20.63 -8.08
C LEU A 142 -3.76 -21.68 -9.02
N SER A 143 -4.33 -21.29 -10.18
CA SER A 143 -4.78 -22.23 -11.20
C SER A 143 -3.62 -22.66 -12.10
N THR A 144 -3.78 -23.83 -12.78
CA THR A 144 -2.80 -24.30 -13.77
C THR A 144 -3.02 -23.56 -15.11
N PRO A 145 -1.98 -23.04 -15.77
CA PRO A 145 -0.55 -23.05 -15.40
C PRO A 145 -0.08 -21.79 -14.63
N ALA A 146 -0.98 -20.90 -14.21
CA ALA A 146 -0.66 -19.58 -13.62
C ALA A 146 0.25 -19.68 -12.39
N TRP A 147 0.06 -20.70 -11.54
CA TRP A 147 0.87 -20.93 -10.35
C TRP A 147 2.37 -21.08 -10.65
N ALA A 148 2.73 -21.55 -11.85
CA ALA A 148 4.12 -21.66 -12.28
C ALA A 148 4.60 -20.40 -13.01
N VAL A 149 3.73 -19.76 -13.80
CA VAL A 149 4.08 -18.58 -14.62
C VAL A 149 4.33 -17.36 -13.74
N TRP A 150 3.49 -17.09 -12.73
CA TRP A 150 3.63 -15.90 -11.88
C TRP A 150 4.96 -15.83 -11.14
N PRO A 151 5.48 -16.86 -10.47
CA PRO A 151 6.81 -16.82 -9.87
C PRO A 151 7.92 -16.52 -10.86
N ILE A 152 7.85 -17.10 -12.07
CA ILE A 152 8.86 -16.89 -13.13
C ILE A 152 8.86 -15.42 -13.56
N VAL A 153 7.70 -14.86 -13.93
CA VAL A 153 7.62 -13.48 -14.42
C VAL A 153 7.95 -12.46 -13.32
N LEU A 154 7.60 -12.74 -12.06
CA LEU A 154 7.98 -11.88 -10.93
C LEU A 154 9.49 -11.94 -10.65
N ALA A 155 10.10 -13.12 -10.75
CA ALA A 155 11.55 -13.25 -10.59
C ALA A 155 12.31 -12.53 -11.71
N LEU A 156 11.86 -12.65 -12.96
CA LEU A 156 12.42 -11.92 -14.10
C LEU A 156 12.23 -10.41 -13.95
N HIS A 157 11.05 -9.97 -13.55
CA HIS A 157 10.77 -8.55 -13.30
C HIS A 157 11.65 -7.99 -12.18
N GLY A 158 11.77 -8.70 -11.05
CA GLY A 158 12.64 -8.32 -9.95
C GLY A 158 14.12 -8.25 -10.37
N TRP A 159 14.59 -9.21 -11.18
CA TRP A 159 15.93 -9.18 -11.75
C TRP A 159 16.15 -7.97 -12.68
N MET A 160 15.17 -7.65 -13.53
CA MET A 160 15.23 -6.48 -14.42
C MET A 160 15.23 -5.16 -13.63
N LEU A 161 14.45 -5.04 -12.57
CA LEU A 161 14.48 -3.89 -11.67
C LEU A 161 15.86 -3.74 -11.03
N TRP A 162 16.41 -4.84 -10.50
CA TRP A 162 17.74 -4.82 -9.90
C TRP A 162 18.84 -4.39 -10.89
N GLN A 163 18.80 -4.87 -12.13
CA GLN A 163 19.74 -4.46 -13.16
C GLN A 163 19.56 -2.98 -13.54
N THR A 164 18.32 -2.51 -13.61
CA THR A 164 18.02 -1.10 -13.90
C THR A 164 18.59 -0.19 -12.82
N ASP A 165 18.43 -0.54 -11.55
CA ASP A 165 19.00 0.23 -10.44
C ASP A 165 20.52 0.24 -10.46
N ARG A 166 21.16 -0.90 -10.76
CA ARG A 166 22.63 -0.99 -10.90
C ARG A 166 23.16 -0.15 -12.06
N TRP A 167 22.46 -0.17 -13.19
CA TRP A 167 22.81 0.66 -14.34
C TRP A 167 22.76 2.15 -13.98
N GLN A 168 21.69 2.58 -13.32
CA GLN A 168 21.55 3.97 -12.89
C GLN A 168 22.58 4.38 -11.84
N ALA A 169 22.93 3.50 -10.92
CA ALA A 169 23.97 3.77 -9.94
C ALA A 169 25.35 4.00 -10.62
N ALA A 170 25.65 3.23 -11.63
CA ALA A 170 26.88 3.41 -12.41
C ALA A 170 26.89 4.72 -13.24
N ASP A 171 25.72 5.11 -13.79
CA ASP A 171 25.60 6.39 -14.53
C ASP A 171 25.62 7.61 -13.59
N ALA A 172 25.21 7.44 -12.32
CA ALA A 172 25.17 8.53 -11.32
C ALA A 172 26.55 8.92 -10.77
N GLU A 173 27.58 8.12 -11.00
CA GLU A 173 28.97 8.47 -10.70
C GLU A 173 29.60 9.39 -11.76
N GLY A 174 28.89 9.68 -12.87
CA GLY A 174 29.29 10.58 -13.92
C GLY A 174 28.91 12.05 -13.69
N PRO A 175 29.42 13.00 -14.52
CA PRO A 175 29.15 14.43 -14.39
C PRO A 175 27.68 14.84 -14.55
N SER A 176 26.80 13.94 -14.97
CA SER A 176 25.34 14.13 -15.13
C SER A 176 24.51 13.62 -13.94
N ALA A 177 25.12 13.35 -12.81
CA ALA A 177 24.53 12.70 -11.62
C ALA A 177 23.28 13.39 -11.03
N GLN A 178 23.03 14.67 -11.32
CA GLN A 178 21.92 15.44 -10.72
C GLN A 178 20.55 15.25 -11.40
N SER A 179 20.48 14.55 -12.53
CA SER A 179 19.27 14.49 -13.36
C SER A 179 18.72 13.07 -13.58
N ALA A 180 19.29 12.03 -12.96
CA ALA A 180 18.81 10.67 -13.16
C ALA A 180 17.40 10.49 -12.54
N PRO A 181 16.35 10.17 -13.34
CA PRO A 181 15.02 9.97 -12.81
C PRO A 181 15.02 8.76 -11.89
N ARG A 182 14.70 8.99 -10.60
CA ARG A 182 14.56 7.90 -9.62
C ARG A 182 13.27 7.13 -9.91
N PHE A 183 13.40 5.91 -10.41
CA PHE A 183 12.26 5.05 -10.77
C PHE A 183 11.59 4.36 -9.57
N GLY A 184 11.55 5.01 -8.41
CA GLY A 184 10.90 4.47 -7.21
C GLY A 184 9.43 4.07 -7.41
N TRP A 185 8.74 4.66 -8.38
CA TRP A 185 7.35 4.31 -8.68
C TRP A 185 7.19 2.89 -9.26
N PHE A 186 8.19 2.31 -9.95
CA PHE A 186 8.15 0.92 -10.41
C PHE A 186 8.16 -0.04 -9.22
N HIS A 187 8.96 0.27 -8.20
CA HIS A 187 8.99 -0.48 -6.95
C HIS A 187 7.66 -0.39 -6.20
N ALA A 188 7.07 0.81 -6.14
CA ALA A 188 5.75 1.01 -5.53
C ALA A 188 4.66 0.23 -6.27
N ALA A 189 4.63 0.30 -7.61
CA ALA A 189 3.69 -0.44 -8.44
C ALA A 189 3.85 -1.96 -8.27
N THR A 190 5.08 -2.46 -8.13
CA THR A 190 5.33 -3.87 -7.83
C THR A 190 4.73 -4.27 -6.48
N ALA A 191 4.86 -3.43 -5.44
CA ALA A 191 4.26 -3.70 -4.14
C ALA A 191 2.72 -3.76 -4.22
N TRP A 192 2.09 -2.89 -5.01
CA TRP A 192 0.64 -2.93 -5.25
C TRP A 192 0.22 -4.19 -6.00
N LEU A 193 0.96 -4.57 -7.05
CA LEU A 193 0.69 -5.81 -7.78
C LEU A 193 0.80 -7.04 -6.87
N VAL A 194 1.86 -7.11 -6.04
CA VAL A 194 2.02 -8.20 -5.06
C VAL A 194 0.85 -8.24 -4.08
N THR A 195 0.31 -7.09 -3.67
CA THR A 195 -0.89 -7.02 -2.82
C THR A 195 -2.11 -7.65 -3.51
N LEU A 196 -2.32 -7.35 -4.79
CA LEU A 196 -3.43 -7.93 -5.57
C LEU A 196 -3.24 -9.43 -5.80
N LEU A 197 -2.02 -9.87 -6.12
CA LEU A 197 -1.70 -11.29 -6.26
C LEU A 197 -1.92 -12.06 -4.95
N LEU A 198 -1.51 -11.49 -3.82
CA LEU A 198 -1.77 -12.08 -2.50
C LEU A 198 -3.27 -12.17 -2.22
N ALA A 199 -4.03 -11.13 -2.55
CA ALA A 199 -5.48 -11.14 -2.42
C ALA A 199 -6.13 -12.25 -3.25
N ASP A 200 -5.69 -12.44 -4.49
CA ASP A 200 -6.19 -13.52 -5.36
C ASP A 200 -5.82 -14.91 -4.84
N CYS A 201 -4.61 -15.08 -4.30
CA CYS A 201 -4.20 -16.33 -3.65
C CYS A 201 -5.07 -16.65 -2.43
N LEU A 202 -5.34 -15.66 -1.57
CA LEU A 202 -6.21 -15.83 -0.40
C LEU A 202 -7.66 -16.12 -0.83
N TRP A 203 -8.15 -15.42 -1.85
CA TRP A 203 -9.46 -15.67 -2.44
C TRP A 203 -9.59 -17.10 -2.96
N SER A 204 -8.57 -17.61 -3.62
CA SER A 204 -8.51 -19.00 -4.06
C SER A 204 -8.55 -19.99 -2.89
N GLY A 205 -7.89 -19.66 -1.77
CA GLY A 205 -7.93 -20.43 -0.54
C GLY A 205 -9.32 -20.49 0.06
N ILE A 206 -10.04 -19.37 0.10
CA ILE A 206 -11.43 -19.28 0.56
C ILE A 206 -12.35 -20.15 -0.31
N GLY A 207 -12.12 -20.15 -1.65
CA GLY A 207 -12.86 -21.00 -2.56
C GLY A 207 -12.68 -22.49 -2.28
N LYS A 208 -11.44 -22.92 -2.05
CA LYS A 208 -11.12 -24.32 -1.72
C LYS A 208 -11.68 -24.74 -0.36
N ALA A 209 -11.80 -23.80 0.59
CA ALA A 209 -12.36 -24.04 1.91
C ALA A 209 -13.89 -23.88 1.96
N GLU A 210 -14.54 -23.56 0.85
CA GLU A 210 -15.99 -23.32 0.73
C GLU A 210 -16.54 -22.22 1.66
N LEU A 211 -15.69 -21.25 2.01
CA LEU A 211 -16.00 -20.17 2.97
C LEU A 211 -16.64 -18.93 2.31
N TRP A 212 -17.22 -19.04 1.12
CA TRP A 212 -17.80 -17.94 0.34
C TRP A 212 -18.91 -17.15 1.04
N ARG A 213 -19.67 -17.84 1.91
CA ARG A 213 -20.79 -17.24 2.65
C ARG A 213 -20.37 -16.62 3.96
N THR A 214 -19.07 -16.62 4.25
CA THR A 214 -18.52 -16.08 5.49
C THR A 214 -17.91 -14.69 5.26
N SER A 215 -17.67 -13.99 6.35
CA SER A 215 -16.99 -12.69 6.33
C SER A 215 -15.54 -12.77 5.84
N TRP A 216 -14.94 -13.96 5.76
CA TRP A 216 -13.59 -14.15 5.20
C TRP A 216 -13.48 -13.64 3.75
N ALA A 217 -14.48 -13.97 2.92
CA ALA A 217 -14.50 -13.52 1.54
C ALA A 217 -14.48 -11.98 1.43
N GLY A 218 -15.23 -11.30 2.29
CA GLY A 218 -15.31 -9.83 2.28
C GLY A 218 -14.06 -9.09 2.74
N VAL A 219 -13.14 -9.75 3.47
CA VAL A 219 -11.95 -9.10 4.05
C VAL A 219 -10.62 -9.46 3.37
N VAL A 220 -10.63 -10.30 2.34
CA VAL A 220 -9.40 -10.82 1.68
C VAL A 220 -8.48 -9.72 1.20
N LEU A 221 -9.00 -8.77 0.43
CA LEU A 221 -8.19 -7.66 -0.09
C LEU A 221 -7.66 -6.79 1.05
N LEU A 222 -8.48 -6.57 2.07
CA LEU A 222 -8.11 -5.79 3.25
C LEU A 222 -6.98 -6.47 4.03
N VAL A 223 -7.08 -7.79 4.27
CA VAL A 223 -6.03 -8.58 4.95
C VAL A 223 -4.72 -8.52 4.16
N SER A 224 -4.79 -8.65 2.82
CA SER A 224 -3.61 -8.56 1.95
C SER A 224 -2.95 -7.19 2.03
N ALA A 225 -3.74 -6.12 1.96
CA ALA A 225 -3.26 -4.76 2.06
C ALA A 225 -2.63 -4.47 3.44
N ILE A 226 -3.24 -4.96 4.53
CA ILE A 226 -2.70 -4.85 5.89
C ILE A 226 -1.36 -5.59 6.00
N ALA A 227 -1.28 -6.82 5.49
CA ALA A 227 -0.05 -7.62 5.55
C ALA A 227 1.10 -6.94 4.83
N VAL A 228 0.88 -6.43 3.61
CA VAL A 228 1.90 -5.71 2.85
C VAL A 228 2.25 -4.37 3.51
N LEU A 229 1.26 -3.59 3.97
CA LEU A 229 1.51 -2.34 4.68
C LEU A 229 2.35 -2.54 5.95
N MET A 230 2.04 -3.57 6.74
CA MET A 230 2.81 -3.89 7.95
C MET A 230 4.22 -4.36 7.61
N LEU A 231 4.38 -5.18 6.56
CA LEU A 231 5.70 -5.62 6.10
C LEU A 231 6.56 -4.43 5.66
N LEU A 232 6.00 -3.53 4.85
CA LEU A 232 6.68 -2.30 4.42
C LEU A 232 7.04 -1.41 5.61
N ALA A 233 6.15 -1.25 6.58
CA ALA A 233 6.39 -0.47 7.78
C ALA A 233 7.47 -1.12 8.69
N LEU A 234 7.48 -2.44 8.86
CA LEU A 234 8.50 -3.17 9.60
C LEU A 234 9.89 -3.01 8.95
N TRP A 235 9.97 -3.10 7.64
CA TRP A 235 11.21 -2.92 6.91
C TRP A 235 11.70 -1.47 6.98
N ALA A 236 10.82 -0.51 6.74
CA ALA A 236 11.15 0.91 6.84
C ALA A 236 11.59 1.29 8.27
N GLY A 237 10.94 0.72 9.29
CA GLY A 237 11.29 0.96 10.70
C GLY A 237 12.72 0.56 11.06
N ARG A 238 13.27 -0.47 10.41
CA ARG A 238 14.67 -0.87 10.59
C ARG A 238 15.65 0.14 10.00
N GLY A 239 15.25 0.92 9.01
CA GLY A 239 16.09 1.92 8.32
C GLY A 239 16.01 3.33 8.88
N ASN A 240 15.44 3.55 10.07
CA ASN A 240 15.29 4.88 10.67
C ASN A 240 16.62 5.56 11.04
N GLN A 241 17.68 4.80 11.24
CA GLN A 241 19.04 5.32 11.46
C GLN A 241 19.84 5.24 10.15
N PRO A 242 20.66 6.25 9.81
CA PRO A 242 21.45 6.26 8.56
C PRO A 242 22.35 5.03 8.40
N ALA A 243 23.03 4.60 9.48
CA ALA A 243 23.86 3.40 9.47
C ALA A 243 23.04 2.11 9.25
N ALA A 244 21.86 2.00 9.88
CA ALA A 244 20.96 0.86 9.69
C ALA A 244 20.35 0.85 8.27
N ARG A 245 20.09 2.02 7.68
CA ARG A 245 19.61 2.13 6.28
C ARG A 245 20.65 1.60 5.29
N ALA A 246 21.93 1.93 5.48
CA ALA A 246 23.01 1.44 4.62
C ALA A 246 23.16 -0.10 4.68
N ALA A 247 22.78 -0.72 5.80
CA ALA A 247 22.80 -2.17 5.98
C ALA A 247 21.56 -2.89 5.40
N LEU A 248 20.53 -2.17 4.95
CA LEU A 248 19.36 -2.79 4.34
C LEU A 248 19.71 -3.40 2.98
N PRO A 249 19.20 -4.62 2.68
CA PRO A 249 19.41 -5.22 1.38
C PRO A 249 18.63 -4.45 0.29
N TRP A 250 19.04 -4.63 -0.96
CA TRP A 250 18.21 -4.24 -2.09
C TRP A 250 16.84 -4.94 -2.00
N PRO A 251 15.72 -4.30 -2.36
CA PRO A 251 15.59 -2.96 -2.95
C PRO A 251 15.41 -1.81 -1.95
N LEU A 252 15.42 -2.08 -0.66
CA LEU A 252 15.03 -1.13 0.39
C LEU A 252 16.03 0.00 0.59
N ASN A 253 17.33 -0.28 0.51
CA ASN A 253 18.36 0.73 0.72
C ASN A 253 18.22 1.92 -0.27
N PRO A 254 18.24 1.71 -1.61
CA PRO A 254 18.15 2.84 -2.56
C PRO A 254 16.75 3.45 -2.63
N HIS A 255 15.69 2.66 -2.38
CA HIS A 255 14.29 3.06 -2.60
C HIS A 255 13.44 3.09 -1.33
N ALA A 256 14.03 3.24 -0.15
CA ALA A 256 13.31 3.24 1.12
C ALA A 256 12.11 4.21 1.11
N GLU A 257 12.29 5.43 0.57
CA GLU A 257 11.23 6.43 0.48
C GLU A 257 10.06 5.97 -0.42
N ALA A 258 10.38 5.30 -1.54
CA ALA A 258 9.35 4.76 -2.42
C ALA A 258 8.50 3.68 -1.70
N TYR A 259 9.10 2.86 -0.86
CA TYR A 259 8.38 1.80 -0.14
C TYR A 259 7.58 2.32 1.05
N TYR A 260 8.16 3.11 1.94
CA TYR A 260 7.43 3.54 3.14
C TYR A 260 6.47 4.71 2.89
N TRP A 261 6.62 5.44 1.76
CA TRP A 261 5.75 6.54 1.40
C TRP A 261 4.92 6.23 0.15
N LEU A 262 5.56 6.13 -1.02
CA LEU A 262 4.85 6.02 -2.29
C LEU A 262 4.05 4.71 -2.41
N ALA A 263 4.61 3.57 -1.99
CA ALA A 263 3.89 2.30 -1.98
C ALA A 263 2.90 2.21 -0.83
N ALA A 264 3.30 2.62 0.38
CA ALA A 264 2.51 2.43 1.59
C ALA A 264 1.31 3.39 1.69
N LEU A 265 1.38 4.60 1.11
CA LEU A 265 0.29 5.58 1.21
C LEU A 265 -1.02 5.09 0.58
N PRO A 266 -1.05 4.63 -0.69
CA PRO A 266 -2.29 4.08 -1.27
C PRO A 266 -2.79 2.84 -0.52
N LEU A 267 -1.88 1.99 -0.02
CA LEU A 267 -2.25 0.84 0.82
C LEU A 267 -2.87 1.29 2.14
N ALA A 268 -2.34 2.34 2.79
CA ALA A 268 -2.92 2.88 4.01
C ALA A 268 -4.31 3.49 3.77
N VAL A 269 -4.52 4.17 2.64
CA VAL A 269 -5.84 4.67 2.23
C VAL A 269 -6.80 3.50 1.97
N LEU A 270 -6.35 2.47 1.27
CA LEU A 270 -7.13 1.25 1.03
C LEU A 270 -7.48 0.54 2.35
N VAL A 271 -6.53 0.43 3.28
CA VAL A 271 -6.74 -0.18 4.60
C VAL A 271 -7.75 0.64 5.41
N PHE A 272 -7.62 1.97 5.42
CA PHE A 272 -8.56 2.85 6.12
C PHE A 272 -9.98 2.76 5.54
N GLY A 273 -10.12 2.95 4.22
CA GLY A 273 -11.42 2.88 3.53
C GLY A 273 -12.04 1.49 3.58
N GLY A 274 -11.23 0.44 3.37
CA GLY A 274 -11.65 -0.95 3.46
C GLY A 274 -12.09 -1.35 4.88
N ALA A 275 -11.38 -0.87 5.90
CA ALA A 275 -11.78 -1.08 7.29
C ALA A 275 -13.11 -0.38 7.61
N LEU A 276 -13.32 0.86 7.14
CA LEU A 276 -14.57 1.56 7.30
C LEU A 276 -15.74 0.81 6.62
N LEU A 277 -15.55 0.38 5.38
CA LEU A 277 -16.56 -0.39 4.64
C LEU A 277 -16.85 -1.73 5.32
N ALA A 278 -15.83 -2.49 5.72
CA ALA A 278 -15.98 -3.77 6.41
C ALA A 278 -16.68 -3.60 7.78
N ALA A 279 -16.35 -2.53 8.52
CA ALA A 279 -17.00 -2.22 9.79
C ALA A 279 -18.52 -2.05 9.64
N VAL A 280 -18.96 -1.32 8.61
CA VAL A 280 -20.38 -0.97 8.42
C VAL A 280 -21.17 -2.10 7.74
N HIS A 281 -20.59 -2.77 6.74
CA HIS A 281 -21.34 -3.73 5.91
C HIS A 281 -21.26 -5.18 6.40
N SER A 282 -20.16 -5.57 7.07
CA SER A 282 -19.98 -6.96 7.47
C SER A 282 -20.73 -7.30 8.77
N SER A 283 -21.61 -8.28 8.70
CA SER A 283 -22.28 -8.86 9.90
C SER A 283 -21.36 -9.73 10.76
N GLY A 284 -20.13 -10.04 10.29
CA GLY A 284 -19.21 -10.90 11.03
C GLY A 284 -19.56 -12.39 10.97
N HIS A 285 -20.26 -12.85 9.93
CA HIS A 285 -20.69 -14.25 9.80
C HIS A 285 -19.48 -15.19 9.69
N THR A 286 -19.44 -16.23 10.53
CA THR A 286 -18.26 -17.12 10.71
C THR A 286 -18.51 -18.59 10.39
N ALA A 287 -19.75 -18.98 9.99
CA ALA A 287 -20.04 -20.39 9.76
C ALA A 287 -18.94 -21.08 8.91
N PRO A 288 -18.54 -22.33 9.24
CA PRO A 288 -19.10 -23.24 10.25
C PRO A 288 -18.63 -22.97 11.71
N LEU A 289 -17.74 -22.01 11.93
CA LEU A 289 -17.24 -21.68 13.27
C LEU A 289 -18.29 -20.87 14.06
N PRO A 290 -18.32 -21.00 15.39
CA PRO A 290 -19.18 -20.16 16.24
C PRO A 290 -18.73 -18.69 16.17
N TYR A 291 -19.69 -17.77 16.27
CA TYR A 291 -19.35 -16.36 16.39
C TYR A 291 -18.78 -16.08 17.79
N ILE A 292 -17.58 -15.53 17.84
CA ILE A 292 -16.93 -15.06 19.06
C ILE A 292 -16.62 -13.57 18.88
N PRO A 293 -17.12 -12.68 19.76
CA PRO A 293 -16.81 -11.25 19.70
C PRO A 293 -15.31 -11.01 19.70
N LEU A 294 -14.83 -10.08 18.90
CA LEU A 294 -13.44 -9.71 18.70
C LEU A 294 -12.57 -10.78 18.00
N LEU A 295 -12.95 -12.06 17.99
CA LEU A 295 -12.19 -13.14 17.36
C LEU A 295 -12.83 -13.63 16.04
N ASN A 296 -13.87 -12.96 15.57
CA ASN A 296 -14.41 -13.23 14.23
C ASN A 296 -13.52 -12.58 13.14
N PRO A 297 -13.63 -13.04 11.88
CA PRO A 297 -12.77 -12.55 10.78
C PRO A 297 -12.80 -11.03 10.61
N THR A 298 -13.99 -10.43 10.73
CA THR A 298 -14.16 -8.99 10.55
C THR A 298 -13.52 -8.20 11.68
N ASP A 299 -13.83 -8.51 12.94
CA ASP A 299 -13.31 -7.77 14.09
C ASP A 299 -11.78 -7.89 14.19
N LEU A 300 -11.25 -9.09 13.95
CA LEU A 300 -9.81 -9.34 13.94
C LEU A 300 -9.12 -8.52 12.83
N THR A 301 -9.70 -8.51 11.62
CA THR A 301 -9.18 -7.72 10.51
C THR A 301 -9.23 -6.23 10.81
N LEU A 302 -10.30 -5.73 11.43
CA LEU A 302 -10.44 -4.33 11.83
C LEU A 302 -9.42 -3.92 12.91
N ALA A 303 -9.18 -4.80 13.88
CA ALA A 303 -8.14 -4.58 14.90
C ALA A 303 -6.74 -4.53 14.28
N LEU A 304 -6.43 -5.45 13.35
CA LEU A 304 -5.18 -5.45 12.59
C LEU A 304 -5.05 -4.22 11.68
N ALA A 305 -6.14 -3.77 11.05
CA ALA A 305 -6.16 -2.55 10.24
C ALA A 305 -5.80 -1.31 11.08
N LEU A 306 -6.44 -1.13 12.21
CA LEU A 306 -6.16 -0.03 13.14
C LEU A 306 -4.71 -0.11 13.67
N GLY A 307 -4.27 -1.29 14.09
CA GLY A 307 -2.90 -1.53 14.55
C GLY A 307 -1.87 -1.24 13.47
N GLY A 308 -2.10 -1.71 12.24
CA GLY A 308 -1.24 -1.50 11.09
C GLY A 308 -1.13 -0.03 10.69
N LEU A 309 -2.25 0.70 10.65
CA LEU A 309 -2.28 2.14 10.36
C LEU A 309 -1.54 2.97 11.43
N VAL A 310 -1.76 2.66 12.71
CA VAL A 310 -1.06 3.32 13.83
C VAL A 310 0.44 3.03 13.77
N PHE A 311 0.81 1.78 13.49
CA PHE A 311 2.21 1.37 13.39
C PHE A 311 2.90 2.05 12.19
N TRP A 312 2.31 1.98 11.00
CA TRP A 312 2.82 2.68 9.82
C TRP A 312 2.99 4.19 10.06
N ARG A 313 1.98 4.82 10.67
CA ARG A 313 2.07 6.25 11.01
C ARG A 313 3.23 6.55 11.97
N ARG A 314 3.49 5.71 12.96
CA ARG A 314 4.64 5.88 13.88
C ARG A 314 5.97 5.80 13.13
N VAL A 315 6.11 4.82 12.24
CA VAL A 315 7.31 4.66 11.41
C VAL A 315 7.50 5.87 10.49
N LEU A 316 6.42 6.34 9.86
CA LEU A 316 6.43 7.51 8.99
C LEU A 316 6.89 8.77 9.74
N LEU A 317 6.36 9.01 10.95
CA LEU A 317 6.75 10.14 11.79
C LEU A 317 8.22 10.09 12.23
N ALA A 318 8.77 8.89 12.43
CA ALA A 318 10.18 8.73 12.75
C ALA A 318 11.10 8.97 11.53
N ALA A 319 10.63 8.62 10.32
CA ALA A 319 11.41 8.74 9.09
C ALA A 319 11.41 10.15 8.47
N LEU A 320 10.32 10.93 8.65
CA LEU A 320 10.18 12.24 8.04
C LEU A 320 10.85 13.36 8.88
N PRO A 321 11.46 14.37 8.23
CA PRO A 321 11.97 15.54 8.92
C PRO A 321 10.83 16.37 9.57
N PRO A 322 11.12 17.15 10.64
CA PRO A 322 10.11 17.89 11.40
C PRO A 322 9.12 18.74 10.58
N PRO A 323 9.53 19.50 9.55
CA PRO A 323 8.61 20.31 8.74
C PRO A 323 7.58 19.45 7.98
N ALA A 324 7.99 18.29 7.45
CA ALA A 324 7.12 17.39 6.72
C ALA A 324 6.12 16.64 7.63
N ARG A 325 6.37 16.60 8.94
CA ARG A 325 5.47 15.96 9.93
C ARG A 325 4.19 16.76 10.17
N SER A 326 4.15 18.03 9.80
CA SER A 326 2.96 18.90 9.94
C SER A 326 1.91 18.71 8.85
N GLY A 327 2.17 17.89 7.84
CA GLY A 327 1.23 17.58 6.76
C GLY A 327 -0.04 16.84 7.23
N GLY A 328 -1.10 16.86 6.42
CA GLY A 328 -2.41 16.33 6.77
C GLY A 328 -2.41 14.89 7.30
N LEU A 329 -1.62 13.99 6.70
CA LEU A 329 -1.55 12.56 7.08
C LEU A 329 -0.72 12.30 8.33
N THR A 330 0.24 13.14 8.65
CA THR A 330 1.10 13.02 9.83
C THR A 330 0.60 13.89 11.00
N GLY A 331 -0.27 14.86 10.72
CA GLY A 331 -0.78 15.85 11.65
C GLY A 331 -1.94 15.36 12.54
N ARG A 332 -2.59 16.33 13.17
CA ARG A 332 -3.76 16.12 14.06
C ARG A 332 -4.94 15.46 13.34
N HIS A 333 -5.19 15.81 12.08
CA HIS A 333 -6.32 15.30 11.31
C HIS A 333 -6.25 13.78 11.12
N ALA A 334 -5.05 13.23 10.88
CA ALA A 334 -4.88 11.77 10.80
C ALA A 334 -5.17 11.07 12.15
N LEU A 335 -4.79 11.67 13.27
CA LEU A 335 -5.13 11.12 14.58
C LEU A 335 -6.64 11.14 14.82
N VAL A 336 -7.31 12.23 14.44
CA VAL A 336 -8.77 12.35 14.54
C VAL A 336 -9.45 11.30 13.66
N ALA A 337 -8.98 11.13 12.41
CA ALA A 337 -9.51 10.12 11.50
C ALA A 337 -9.35 8.69 12.06
N LEU A 338 -8.17 8.36 12.61
CA LEU A 338 -7.94 7.06 13.25
C LEU A 338 -8.80 6.87 14.51
N ALA A 339 -8.99 7.92 15.30
CA ALA A 339 -9.85 7.87 16.48
C ALA A 339 -11.34 7.66 16.10
N LEU A 340 -11.80 8.34 15.02
CA LEU A 340 -13.15 8.14 14.48
C LEU A 340 -13.32 6.72 13.93
N LEU A 341 -12.35 6.20 13.19
CA LEU A 341 -12.38 4.82 12.71
C LEU A 341 -12.44 3.84 13.90
N ALA A 342 -11.61 4.04 14.94
CA ALA A 342 -11.65 3.21 16.15
C ALA A 342 -12.99 3.28 16.85
N PHE A 343 -13.59 4.46 16.94
CA PHE A 343 -14.93 4.65 17.51
C PHE A 343 -15.99 3.89 16.71
N ILE A 344 -15.96 3.98 15.35
CA ILE A 344 -16.88 3.22 14.48
C ILE A 344 -16.68 1.72 14.67
N VAL A 345 -15.45 1.23 14.71
CA VAL A 345 -15.13 -0.19 14.91
C VAL A 345 -15.70 -0.69 16.25
N ILE A 346 -15.49 0.04 17.34
CA ILE A 346 -16.02 -0.33 18.66
C ILE A 346 -17.56 -0.41 18.64
N ASN A 347 -18.22 0.55 18.00
CA ASN A 347 -19.68 0.55 17.87
C ASN A 347 -20.18 -0.63 17.04
N THR A 348 -19.52 -0.95 15.93
CA THR A 348 -19.95 -2.05 15.06
C THR A 348 -19.66 -3.43 15.65
N VAL A 349 -18.67 -3.57 16.53
CA VAL A 349 -18.51 -4.78 17.37
C VAL A 349 -19.78 -5.03 18.19
N TRP A 350 -20.31 -3.99 18.86
CA TRP A 350 -21.55 -4.11 19.61
C TRP A 350 -22.74 -4.49 18.71
N LEU A 351 -22.84 -3.89 17.52
CA LEU A 351 -23.91 -4.26 16.58
C LEU A 351 -23.85 -5.74 16.17
N ARG A 352 -22.64 -6.26 15.94
CA ARG A 352 -22.44 -7.69 15.63
C ARG A 352 -22.81 -8.59 16.81
N VAL A 353 -22.48 -8.19 18.03
CA VAL A 353 -22.93 -8.89 19.25
C VAL A 353 -24.48 -8.90 19.32
N ALA A 354 -25.11 -7.75 19.08
CA ALA A 354 -26.59 -7.67 19.08
C ALA A 354 -27.20 -8.56 17.98
N HIS A 355 -26.61 -8.60 16.79
CA HIS A 355 -27.06 -9.46 15.71
C HIS A 355 -26.96 -10.95 16.06
N HIS A 356 -25.79 -11.42 16.54
CA HIS A 356 -25.53 -12.84 16.72
C HIS A 356 -26.11 -13.43 18.03
N PHE A 357 -26.14 -12.66 19.13
CA PHE A 357 -26.59 -13.15 20.42
C PHE A 357 -28.04 -12.79 20.75
N PHE A 358 -28.54 -11.66 20.22
CA PHE A 358 -29.92 -11.19 20.52
C PHE A 358 -30.85 -11.31 19.30
N GLY A 359 -30.38 -11.85 18.17
CA GLY A 359 -31.21 -12.11 17.00
C GLY A 359 -31.67 -10.86 16.23
N VAL A 360 -31.07 -9.69 16.47
CA VAL A 360 -31.41 -8.46 15.76
C VAL A 360 -30.97 -8.60 14.30
N ARG A 361 -31.85 -8.36 13.33
CA ARG A 361 -31.51 -8.44 11.92
C ARG A 361 -30.42 -7.44 11.56
N TRP A 362 -29.47 -7.86 10.68
CA TRP A 362 -28.40 -6.99 10.19
C TRP A 362 -28.93 -6.08 9.06
N ASP A 363 -29.69 -5.10 9.47
CA ASP A 363 -30.23 -4.06 8.59
C ASP A 363 -30.38 -2.76 9.39
N ALA A 364 -30.18 -1.63 8.72
CA ALA A 364 -30.07 -0.32 9.37
C ALA A 364 -31.33 0.02 10.21
N SER A 365 -32.52 -0.30 9.70
CA SER A 365 -33.79 0.01 10.40
C SER A 365 -33.99 -0.87 11.62
N ALA A 366 -33.75 -2.17 11.50
CA ALA A 366 -33.86 -3.11 12.61
C ALA A 366 -32.85 -2.82 13.74
N LEU A 367 -31.60 -2.50 13.36
CA LEU A 367 -30.56 -2.13 14.32
C LEU A 367 -30.89 -0.81 15.03
N PHE A 368 -31.38 0.20 14.30
CA PHE A 368 -31.71 1.50 14.88
C PHE A 368 -32.89 1.43 15.83
N ASN A 369 -33.94 0.66 15.51
CA ASN A 369 -35.15 0.55 16.31
C ASN A 369 -35.06 -0.49 17.44
N SER A 370 -33.95 -1.24 17.55
CA SER A 370 -33.78 -2.25 18.58
C SER A 370 -33.46 -1.63 19.94
N PHE A 371 -34.30 -1.94 20.93
CA PHE A 371 -34.10 -1.56 22.33
C PHE A 371 -32.73 -2.06 22.85
N VAL A 372 -32.37 -3.31 22.53
CA VAL A 372 -31.07 -3.92 22.92
C VAL A 372 -29.91 -3.12 22.40
N VAL A 373 -29.95 -2.72 21.12
CA VAL A 373 -28.91 -1.94 20.49
C VAL A 373 -28.76 -0.56 21.14
N GLN A 374 -29.89 0.12 21.36
CA GLN A 374 -29.91 1.47 21.94
C GLN A 374 -29.44 1.50 23.40
N THR A 375 -29.87 0.52 24.20
CA THR A 375 -29.41 0.38 25.59
C THR A 375 -27.93 0.04 25.67
N GLY A 376 -27.48 -0.88 24.82
CA GLY A 376 -26.06 -1.25 24.75
C GLY A 376 -25.16 -0.10 24.33
N TYR A 377 -25.59 0.75 23.41
CA TYR A 377 -24.87 1.99 23.09
C TYR A 377 -24.74 2.94 24.27
N ALA A 378 -25.82 3.12 25.07
CA ALA A 378 -25.77 3.95 26.26
C ALA A 378 -24.68 3.44 27.23
N ILE A 379 -24.68 2.11 27.48
CA ILE A 379 -23.68 1.46 28.35
C ILE A 379 -22.27 1.59 27.77
N LEU A 380 -22.09 1.22 26.47
CA LEU A 380 -20.77 1.23 25.77
C LEU A 380 -20.17 2.63 25.78
N TRP A 381 -20.95 3.64 25.41
CA TRP A 381 -20.46 5.03 25.34
C TRP A 381 -20.15 5.61 26.73
N THR A 382 -20.93 5.23 27.75
CA THR A 382 -20.61 5.61 29.13
C THR A 382 -19.31 5.00 29.59
N LEU A 383 -19.09 3.69 29.39
CA LEU A 383 -17.82 3.04 29.72
C LEU A 383 -16.64 3.62 28.97
N LEU A 384 -16.83 3.92 27.69
CA LEU A 384 -15.80 4.55 26.86
C LEU A 384 -15.47 5.97 27.34
N ALA A 385 -16.50 6.78 27.65
CA ALA A 385 -16.33 8.14 28.20
C ALA A 385 -15.57 8.12 29.52
N LEU A 386 -15.98 7.27 30.46
CA LEU A 386 -15.30 7.11 31.76
C LEU A 386 -13.85 6.67 31.59
N SER A 387 -13.61 5.65 30.74
CA SER A 387 -12.26 5.16 30.46
C SER A 387 -11.36 6.25 29.87
N MET A 388 -11.89 7.05 28.93
CA MET A 388 -11.18 8.20 28.36
C MET A 388 -10.87 9.28 29.41
N MET A 389 -11.84 9.61 30.27
CA MET A 389 -11.66 10.64 31.31
C MET A 389 -10.63 10.21 32.38
N VAL A 390 -10.70 8.95 32.84
CA VAL A 390 -9.74 8.38 33.82
C VAL A 390 -8.33 8.32 33.21
N LEU A 391 -8.20 7.84 31.96
CA LEU A 391 -6.92 7.79 31.27
C LEU A 391 -6.35 9.18 31.04
N ALA A 392 -7.19 10.14 30.64
CA ALA A 392 -6.83 11.53 30.43
C ALA A 392 -6.37 12.21 31.72
N HIS A 393 -7.05 11.93 32.82
CA HIS A 393 -6.66 12.41 34.15
C HIS A 393 -5.26 11.89 34.55
N ARG A 394 -5.03 10.57 34.43
CA ARG A 394 -3.73 9.92 34.73
C ARG A 394 -2.60 10.42 33.84
N ARG A 395 -2.89 10.80 32.58
CA ARG A 395 -1.89 11.29 31.61
C ARG A 395 -1.83 12.81 31.50
N VAL A 396 -2.60 13.56 32.30
CA VAL A 396 -2.70 15.03 32.31
C VAL A 396 -3.04 15.57 30.91
N GLN A 397 -3.93 14.90 30.18
CA GLN A 397 -4.31 15.24 28.80
C GLN A 397 -5.72 15.86 28.75
N ARG A 398 -5.81 17.20 28.93
CA ARG A 398 -7.08 17.95 28.89
C ARG A 398 -7.94 17.70 27.62
N PRO A 399 -7.37 17.70 26.38
CA PRO A 399 -8.20 17.46 25.20
C PRO A 399 -8.91 16.10 25.21
N LEU A 400 -8.23 15.04 25.63
CA LEU A 400 -8.83 13.71 25.74
C LEU A 400 -9.92 13.65 26.80
N TRP A 401 -9.73 14.35 27.93
CA TRP A 401 -10.75 14.48 28.98
C TRP A 401 -12.01 15.16 28.45
N LEU A 402 -11.85 16.28 27.70
CA LEU A 402 -12.98 17.01 27.12
C LEU A 402 -13.76 16.16 26.10
N VAL A 403 -13.09 15.33 25.32
CA VAL A 403 -13.74 14.39 24.39
C VAL A 403 -14.57 13.37 25.18
N GLY A 404 -14.01 12.79 26.26
CA GLY A 404 -14.74 11.87 27.14
C GLY A 404 -15.96 12.55 27.79
N ALA A 405 -15.80 13.76 28.31
CA ALA A 405 -16.91 14.53 28.89
C ALA A 405 -18.00 14.88 27.86
N GLY A 406 -17.58 15.25 26.64
CA GLY A 406 -18.49 15.49 25.52
C GLY A 406 -19.28 14.24 25.14
N LEU A 407 -18.63 13.08 25.06
CA LEU A 407 -19.30 11.80 24.80
C LEU A 407 -20.32 11.45 25.91
N LEU A 408 -19.97 11.66 27.18
CA LEU A 408 -20.90 11.48 28.30
C LEU A 408 -22.09 12.43 28.18
N GLY A 409 -21.87 13.69 27.81
CA GLY A 409 -22.93 14.65 27.53
C GLY A 409 -23.90 14.17 26.45
N VAL A 410 -23.35 13.61 25.36
CA VAL A 410 -24.18 13.01 24.28
C VAL A 410 -25.01 11.85 24.81
N VAL A 411 -24.45 10.99 25.67
CA VAL A 411 -25.24 9.88 26.32
C VAL A 411 -26.37 10.44 27.13
N VAL A 412 -26.13 11.47 27.93
CA VAL A 412 -27.19 12.10 28.76
C VAL A 412 -28.30 12.69 27.88
N VAL A 413 -27.90 13.44 26.81
CA VAL A 413 -28.89 13.99 25.87
C VAL A 413 -29.69 12.90 25.18
N LYS A 414 -29.02 11.81 24.75
CA LYS A 414 -29.67 10.65 24.15
C LYS A 414 -30.70 10.01 25.11
N LEU A 415 -30.32 9.77 26.36
CA LEU A 415 -31.20 9.23 27.38
C LEU A 415 -32.41 10.13 27.58
N LEU A 416 -32.23 11.45 27.66
CA LEU A 416 -33.31 12.41 27.89
C LEU A 416 -34.27 12.53 26.68
N LEU A 417 -33.73 12.57 25.46
CA LEU A 417 -34.55 12.85 24.27
C LEU A 417 -35.10 11.59 23.59
N ILE A 418 -34.37 10.48 23.60
CA ILE A 418 -34.74 9.25 22.87
C ILE A 418 -35.31 8.20 23.81
N ASP A 419 -34.56 7.84 24.84
CA ASP A 419 -34.92 6.68 25.66
C ASP A 419 -36.06 7.01 26.62
N LEU A 420 -36.18 8.26 27.11
CA LEU A 420 -37.26 8.71 28.01
C LEU A 420 -38.53 9.20 27.30
N SER A 421 -38.47 9.47 25.99
CA SER A 421 -39.68 9.89 25.24
C SER A 421 -40.81 8.84 25.29
N ASN A 422 -40.42 7.56 25.37
CA ASN A 422 -41.32 6.40 25.38
C ASN A 422 -41.54 5.78 26.78
N ALA A 423 -40.92 6.34 27.83
CA ALA A 423 -40.96 5.79 29.17
C ALA A 423 -42.09 6.39 30.05
N GLY A 424 -42.65 5.61 30.93
CA GLY A 424 -43.62 6.07 31.92
C GLY A 424 -43.03 7.05 32.97
N GLY A 425 -43.89 7.74 33.76
CA GLY A 425 -43.42 8.79 34.67
C GLY A 425 -42.44 8.31 35.75
N ALA A 426 -42.60 7.10 36.28
CA ALA A 426 -41.71 6.53 37.30
C ALA A 426 -40.33 6.19 36.73
N GLU A 427 -40.28 5.65 35.52
CA GLU A 427 -39.03 5.28 34.82
C GLU A 427 -38.18 6.51 34.51
N ARG A 428 -38.81 7.65 34.21
CA ARG A 428 -38.10 8.95 34.02
C ARG A 428 -37.42 9.41 35.32
N ILE A 429 -38.09 9.31 36.46
CA ILE A 429 -37.52 9.71 37.76
C ILE A 429 -36.30 8.86 38.08
N ILE A 430 -36.38 7.53 37.90
CA ILE A 430 -35.27 6.60 38.14
C ILE A 430 -34.06 6.95 37.20
N ALA A 431 -34.34 7.21 35.93
CA ALA A 431 -33.28 7.57 34.97
C ALA A 431 -32.60 8.91 35.33
N PHE A 432 -33.36 9.93 35.76
CA PHE A 432 -32.78 11.20 36.22
C PHE A 432 -31.90 11.02 37.46
N ILE A 433 -32.32 10.21 38.42
CA ILE A 433 -31.53 9.89 39.62
C ILE A 433 -30.24 9.16 39.21
N ALA A 434 -30.35 8.16 38.33
CA ALA A 434 -29.18 7.41 37.81
C ALA A 434 -28.16 8.31 37.10
N VAL A 435 -28.63 9.23 36.25
CA VAL A 435 -27.77 10.22 35.56
C VAL A 435 -27.11 11.17 36.58
N GLY A 436 -27.87 11.64 37.58
CA GLY A 436 -27.34 12.48 38.67
C GLY A 436 -26.23 11.81 39.46
N VAL A 437 -26.43 10.54 39.83
CA VAL A 437 -25.41 9.71 40.51
C VAL A 437 -24.19 9.49 39.62
N LEU A 438 -24.41 9.19 38.34
CA LEU A 438 -23.31 9.02 37.37
C LEU A 438 -22.47 10.28 37.26
N MET A 439 -23.08 11.46 37.18
CA MET A 439 -22.38 12.74 37.15
C MET A 439 -21.58 13.00 38.44
N LEU A 440 -22.09 12.64 39.59
CA LEU A 440 -21.38 12.71 40.87
C LEU A 440 -20.16 11.78 40.89
N VAL A 441 -20.31 10.55 40.44
CA VAL A 441 -19.21 9.58 40.33
C VAL A 441 -18.12 10.10 39.41
N VAL A 442 -18.47 10.64 38.24
CA VAL A 442 -17.52 11.23 37.29
C VAL A 442 -16.78 12.43 37.91
N GLY A 443 -17.53 13.32 38.59
CA GLY A 443 -16.93 14.49 39.25
C GLY A 443 -15.92 14.10 40.34
N TYR A 444 -16.18 13.01 41.04
CA TYR A 444 -15.29 12.51 42.09
C TYR A 444 -14.06 11.75 41.56
N PHE A 445 -14.25 10.80 40.62
CA PHE A 445 -13.17 9.91 40.15
C PHE A 445 -12.34 10.48 38.99
N ALA A 446 -12.86 11.42 38.23
CA ALA A 446 -12.19 11.98 37.06
C ALA A 446 -12.26 13.52 37.02
N PRO A 447 -11.74 14.25 38.03
CA PRO A 447 -11.74 15.70 38.01
C PRO A 447 -10.95 16.25 36.82
N LEU A 448 -11.29 17.46 36.39
CA LEU A 448 -10.63 18.13 35.24
C LEU A 448 -9.11 18.23 35.47
N PRO A 449 -8.25 17.74 34.57
CA PRO A 449 -6.81 17.86 34.71
C PRO A 449 -6.36 19.36 34.74
N PRO A 450 -5.33 19.70 35.53
CA PRO A 450 -4.82 21.07 35.59
C PRO A 450 -4.30 21.55 34.21
N LYS A 451 -4.28 22.86 33.97
CA LYS A 451 -3.67 23.41 32.76
C LYS A 451 -2.18 23.07 32.78
N SER A 452 -1.65 22.49 31.69
CA SER A 452 -0.21 22.36 31.54
C SER A 452 0.41 23.77 31.64
N PRO A 453 1.49 23.98 32.43
CA PRO A 453 2.17 25.24 32.45
C PRO A 453 2.57 25.62 31.01
N PRO A 454 2.53 26.92 30.66
CA PRO A 454 3.02 27.35 29.35
C PRO A 454 4.45 26.85 29.21
N LYS A 455 4.77 26.25 28.04
CA LYS A 455 6.15 25.89 27.71
C LYS A 455 6.97 27.15 27.91
N SER A 456 7.92 27.12 28.84
CA SER A 456 8.89 28.20 29.01
C SER A 456 9.45 28.54 27.62
N PRO A 457 9.53 29.83 27.26
CA PRO A 457 10.19 30.19 26.02
C PRO A 457 11.57 29.53 25.99
N PRO A 458 12.08 29.13 24.80
CA PRO A 458 13.44 28.61 24.71
C PRO A 458 14.33 29.59 25.49
N LYS A 459 15.12 29.05 26.45
CA LYS A 459 16.08 29.84 27.19
C LYS A 459 16.89 30.56 26.12
N ALA A 460 16.72 31.89 26.03
CA ALA A 460 17.56 32.68 25.15
C ALA A 460 18.99 32.33 25.52
N ASP A 461 19.77 31.96 24.53
CA ASP A 461 21.19 31.65 24.70
C ASP A 461 21.76 32.76 25.56
N ALA A 462 22.33 32.36 26.71
CA ALA A 462 23.03 33.28 27.59
C ALA A 462 24.03 34.06 26.72
N PRO A 463 24.15 35.39 26.87
CA PRO A 463 25.13 36.14 26.10
C PRO A 463 26.49 35.45 26.28
N ALA A 464 27.16 35.18 25.16
CA ALA A 464 28.50 34.61 25.17
C ALA A 464 29.34 35.45 26.12
N GLU A 465 29.95 34.84 27.13
CA GLU A 465 30.91 35.41 28.02
C GLU A 465 31.98 36.15 27.19
N PRO A 466 32.27 37.45 27.44
CA PRO A 466 33.24 38.16 26.61
C PRO A 466 34.58 37.44 26.66
N ALA A 467 35.09 37.13 25.49
CA ALA A 467 36.39 36.47 25.31
C ALA A 467 37.46 37.22 26.12
N ALA A 468 38.19 36.50 26.97
CA ALA A 468 39.33 37.02 27.70
C ALA A 468 40.30 37.75 26.75
N PRO A 469 40.85 38.90 27.14
CA PRO A 469 41.80 39.64 26.29
C PRO A 469 43.04 38.78 25.99
N PRO A 470 43.60 38.88 24.76
CA PRO A 470 44.79 38.11 24.40
C PRO A 470 45.97 38.46 25.30
N LEU A 471 46.63 37.43 25.84
CA LEU A 471 47.87 37.57 26.59
C LEU A 471 48.92 38.30 25.77
N ALA A 472 49.51 39.39 26.35
CA ALA A 472 50.59 40.16 25.74
C ALA A 472 51.80 39.26 25.44
N PRO A 473 52.50 39.46 24.32
CA PRO A 473 53.70 38.68 24.00
C PRO A 473 54.80 38.88 25.03
N SER A 474 55.31 37.78 25.60
CA SER A 474 56.46 37.78 26.46
C SER A 474 57.71 38.32 25.77
N GLN A 475 58.31 39.36 26.32
CA GLN A 475 59.61 39.88 25.88
C GLN A 475 60.69 38.83 26.10
N PRO A 476 61.68 38.74 25.21
CA PRO A 476 62.83 37.85 25.42
C PRO A 476 63.74 38.41 26.53
N GLU A 477 63.96 37.58 27.56
CA GLU A 477 64.99 37.83 28.57
C GLU A 477 66.37 37.77 27.88
N THR A 478 67.10 38.88 27.95
CA THR A 478 68.56 38.96 27.67
C THR A 478 69.28 38.49 28.94
N LEU A 479 69.99 37.40 28.85
CA LEU A 479 71.01 36.97 29.84
C LEU A 479 72.31 37.67 29.63
N PRO A 480 73.12 37.98 30.68
CA PRO A 480 74.39 38.68 30.63
C PRO A 480 75.54 37.85 30.06
#